data_7318dd0b5e8d98ab6b10a4f2308a41bd
#
_entry.id   7318dd0b5e8d98ab6b10a4f2308a41bd
#
_cell.length_a   1.000
_cell.length_b   1.000
_cell.length_c   1.000
_cell.angle_alpha   90.00
_cell.angle_beta   90.00
_cell.angle_gamma   90.00
#
_symmetry.space_group_name_H-M   'P 1'
#
loop_
_entity.id
_entity.type
_entity.pdbx_description
1 polymer ?
#
loop_
_entity_poly.entity_id
_entity_poly.type
_entity_poly.pdbx_seq_one_letter_code
_entity_poly.pdbx_strand_id
1 'polypeptide(L)'
;MQETCFYFNSNTSGSMIDYEGDQYTHHDDYFITSGSGQNQVVGNNAASLFCNMGPLFTCKTYFNSGYSGDSFKTLGGKRVNLPTWLKNNNASSESYYSGGCSGPGC
;
A
#
# COMPACT_ATOMS: atom_id res chain seq x y z
N MET A 1 2.18 13.59 7.97
CA MET A 1 2.56 13.35 6.59
C MET A 1 1.57 12.39 5.96
N GLN A 2 1.36 12.52 4.68
CA GLN A 2 0.37 11.69 4.00
C GLN A 2 1.10 10.74 3.09
N GLU A 3 1.32 9.54 3.60
CA GLU A 3 2.12 8.53 2.92
C GLU A 3 1.43 7.18 3.00
N THR A 4 1.62 6.37 1.95
CA THR A 4 1.27 4.96 2.01
C THR A 4 2.58 4.19 2.16
N CYS A 5 2.71 3.47 3.25
CA CYS A 5 3.94 2.73 3.55
C CYS A 5 3.71 1.25 3.32
N PHE A 6 4.53 0.63 2.47
CA PHE A 6 4.46 -0.81 2.22
C PHE A 6 5.64 -1.50 2.88
N TYR A 7 5.39 -2.67 3.44
CA TYR A 7 6.39 -3.45 4.18
C TYR A 7 6.58 -4.82 3.55
N PHE A 8 7.81 -5.28 3.57
CA PHE A 8 8.15 -6.59 3.00
C PHE A 8 7.50 -7.73 3.76
N ASN A 9 7.40 -7.62 5.08
CA ASN A 9 6.82 -8.66 5.94
C ASN A 9 5.43 -8.26 6.44
N SER A 10 4.71 -9.25 6.93
CA SER A 10 3.43 -9.03 7.60
C SER A 10 3.63 -8.22 8.89
N ASN A 11 2.55 -7.66 9.40
CA ASN A 11 2.53 -6.89 10.66
C ASN A 11 3.40 -5.64 10.60
N THR A 12 3.45 -4.99 9.44
CA THR A 12 4.24 -3.77 9.21
C THR A 12 5.67 -3.91 9.72
N SER A 13 6.33 -4.97 9.30
CA SER A 13 7.71 -5.23 9.69
C SER A 13 8.57 -5.51 8.45
N GLY A 14 9.90 -5.56 8.67
CA GLY A 14 10.83 -5.70 7.57
C GLY A 14 11.10 -4.37 6.90
N SER A 15 11.77 -4.42 5.74
CA SER A 15 12.09 -3.22 4.99
C SER A 15 10.83 -2.56 4.44
N MET A 16 10.87 -1.25 4.32
CA MET A 16 9.70 -0.44 3.98
C MET A 16 10.04 0.52 2.85
N ILE A 17 9.03 0.89 2.08
CA ILE A 17 9.03 2.05 1.20
C ILE A 17 7.80 2.90 1.51
N ASP A 18 7.93 4.21 1.37
CA ASP A 18 6.80 5.13 1.53
C ASP A 18 6.55 5.89 0.23
N TYR A 19 5.29 6.02 -0.12
CA TYR A 19 4.85 6.77 -1.29
C TYR A 19 4.02 7.96 -0.82
N GLU A 20 4.39 9.15 -1.26
CA GLU A 20 3.68 10.38 -0.88
C GLU A 20 2.46 10.65 -1.75
N GLY A 21 2.13 9.78 -2.66
CA GLY A 21 0.99 9.96 -3.54
C GLY A 21 0.71 8.69 -4.30
N ASP A 22 0.09 8.86 -5.44
CA ASP A 22 -0.25 7.74 -6.28
C ASP A 22 1.00 7.15 -6.92
N GLN A 23 1.03 5.84 -7.04
CA GLN A 23 2.15 5.15 -7.65
C GLN A 23 1.62 4.19 -8.72
N TYR A 24 1.88 4.53 -9.96
CA TYR A 24 1.38 3.80 -11.13
C TYR A 24 1.84 2.35 -11.16
N THR A 25 3.08 2.10 -10.74
CA THR A 25 3.62 0.74 -10.65
C THR A 25 4.59 0.62 -9.49
N HIS A 26 4.52 -0.50 -8.79
CA HIS A 26 5.49 -0.84 -7.75
C HIS A 26 6.68 -1.62 -8.30
N HIS A 27 6.66 -1.99 -9.58
CA HIS A 27 7.67 -2.89 -10.16
C HIS A 27 8.98 -2.18 -10.47
N ASP A 28 9.01 -0.85 -10.44
CA ASP A 28 10.22 -0.07 -10.66
C ASP A 28 10.87 0.40 -9.37
N ASP A 29 10.31 0.03 -8.23
CA ASP A 29 10.75 0.52 -6.93
C ASP A 29 11.28 -0.63 -6.09
N TYR A 30 12.12 -0.27 -5.10
CA TYR A 30 12.75 -1.24 -4.23
C TYR A 30 12.53 -0.83 -2.78
N PHE A 31 12.39 -1.80 -1.89
CA PHE A 31 12.33 -1.53 -0.45
C PHE A 31 13.63 -0.88 -0.01
N ILE A 32 13.55 0.18 0.79
CA ILE A 32 14.70 1.03 1.05
C ILE A 32 15.26 0.96 2.47
N THR A 33 14.42 0.67 3.47
CA THR A 33 14.92 0.68 4.86
C THR A 33 15.64 -0.60 5.20
N SER A 34 16.48 -0.55 6.25
CA SER A 34 17.19 -1.72 6.73
C SER A 34 16.22 -2.79 7.20
N GLY A 35 16.53 -4.04 6.89
CA GLY A 35 15.68 -5.15 7.32
C GLY A 35 15.42 -6.15 6.21
N SER A 36 14.61 -7.13 6.52
CA SER A 36 14.26 -8.18 5.56
C SER A 36 13.62 -7.56 4.33
N GLY A 37 14.09 -7.94 3.16
CA GLY A 37 13.56 -7.48 1.89
C GLY A 37 14.18 -6.22 1.37
N GLN A 38 15.15 -5.62 2.07
CA GLN A 38 15.82 -4.43 1.58
C GLN A 38 16.42 -4.70 0.19
N ASN A 39 16.19 -3.77 -0.73
CA ASN A 39 16.61 -3.86 -2.13
C ASN A 39 15.85 -4.88 -2.97
N GLN A 40 14.81 -5.51 -2.42
CA GLN A 40 13.89 -6.31 -3.22
C GLN A 40 12.89 -5.38 -3.92
N VAL A 41 12.42 -5.79 -5.09
CA VAL A 41 11.40 -5.05 -5.82
C VAL A 41 10.12 -4.99 -4.97
N VAL A 42 9.48 -3.84 -4.91
CA VAL A 42 8.25 -3.67 -4.14
C VAL A 42 7.08 -4.41 -4.80
N GLY A 43 6.98 -4.34 -6.12
CA GLY A 43 5.93 -5.04 -6.86
C GLY A 43 5.99 -6.54 -6.60
N ASN A 44 4.87 -7.12 -6.23
CA ASN A 44 4.68 -8.53 -5.91
C ASN A 44 5.44 -9.00 -4.66
N ASN A 45 5.92 -8.09 -3.83
CA ASN A 45 6.69 -8.48 -2.64
C ASN A 45 6.24 -7.82 -1.34
N ALA A 46 5.17 -7.04 -1.35
CA ALA A 46 4.68 -6.42 -0.13
C ALA A 46 3.71 -7.36 0.60
N ALA A 47 3.75 -7.35 1.92
CA ALA A 47 2.89 -8.19 2.74
C ALA A 47 1.96 -7.39 3.64
N SER A 48 2.32 -6.16 3.97
CA SER A 48 1.49 -5.31 4.84
C SER A 48 1.69 -3.86 4.46
N LEU A 49 0.80 -3.01 4.97
CA LEU A 49 0.90 -1.58 4.73
C LEU A 49 0.42 -0.76 5.94
N PHE A 50 0.88 0.46 6.00
CA PHE A 50 0.39 1.47 6.91
C PHE A 50 -0.11 2.64 6.08
N CYS A 51 -1.40 2.95 6.19
CA CYS A 51 -1.98 4.14 5.55
C CYS A 51 -1.74 5.34 6.46
N ASN A 52 -0.57 5.96 6.33
CA ASN A 52 -0.13 7.03 7.21
C ASN A 52 -0.75 8.35 6.79
N MET A 53 -2.04 8.47 7.01
CA MET A 53 -2.83 9.62 6.63
C MET A 53 -3.92 9.85 7.67
N GLY A 54 -4.58 10.99 7.57
CA GLY A 54 -5.71 11.29 8.43
C GLY A 54 -6.88 10.33 8.18
N PRO A 55 -7.83 10.27 9.13
CA PRO A 55 -8.94 9.30 9.05
C PRO A 55 -9.91 9.55 7.91
N LEU A 56 -9.86 10.72 7.28
CA LEU A 56 -10.72 11.03 6.15
C LEU A 56 -10.09 10.67 4.80
N PHE A 57 -8.94 10.02 4.82
CA PHE A 57 -8.25 9.57 3.61
C PHE A 57 -8.35 8.06 3.49
N THR A 58 -8.14 7.59 2.27
CA THR A 58 -8.15 6.15 1.96
C THR A 58 -6.93 5.82 1.11
N CYS A 59 -6.25 4.74 1.46
CA CYS A 59 -5.19 4.15 0.65
C CYS A 59 -5.76 2.95 -0.08
N LYS A 60 -5.50 2.86 -1.38
CA LYS A 60 -6.05 1.79 -2.21
C LYS A 60 -4.90 1.09 -2.93
N THR A 61 -4.83 -0.22 -2.78
CA THR A 61 -3.78 -1.04 -3.38
C THR A 61 -4.38 -1.95 -4.44
N TYR A 62 -3.74 -2.01 -5.60
CA TYR A 62 -4.26 -2.72 -6.76
C TYR A 62 -3.43 -3.95 -7.10
N PHE A 63 -4.12 -4.93 -7.67
CA PHE A 63 -3.51 -6.18 -8.13
C PHE A 63 -2.68 -5.97 -9.41
N ASN A 64 -3.06 -4.99 -10.24
CA ASN A 64 -2.37 -4.69 -11.49
C ASN A 64 -1.78 -3.29 -11.47
N SER A 65 -0.75 -3.06 -12.29
CA SER A 65 -0.23 -1.71 -12.51
C SER A 65 -1.28 -0.85 -13.19
N GLY A 66 -1.12 0.48 -13.09
CA GLY A 66 -2.05 1.39 -13.74
C GLY A 66 -3.38 1.51 -13.03
N TYR A 67 -3.42 1.26 -11.72
CA TYR A 67 -4.64 1.40 -10.94
C TYR A 67 -5.78 0.54 -11.48
N SER A 68 -5.50 -0.72 -11.74
CA SER A 68 -6.48 -1.60 -12.35
C SER A 68 -6.51 -2.97 -11.67
N GLY A 69 -7.54 -3.74 -11.99
CA GLY A 69 -7.76 -5.04 -11.36
C GLY A 69 -8.41 -4.90 -10.00
N ASP A 70 -8.41 -5.99 -9.26
CA ASP A 70 -8.97 -6.00 -7.92
C ASP A 70 -8.16 -5.09 -7.00
N SER A 71 -8.83 -4.48 -6.05
CA SER A 71 -8.20 -3.53 -5.15
C SER A 71 -8.61 -3.76 -3.71
N PHE A 72 -7.79 -3.25 -2.79
CA PHE A 72 -8.00 -3.34 -1.35
C PHE A 72 -7.86 -1.95 -0.76
N LYS A 73 -8.86 -1.51 -0.02
CA LYS A 73 -8.90 -0.19 0.60
C LYS A 73 -8.49 -0.25 2.06
N THR A 74 -7.69 0.71 2.49
CA THR A 74 -7.27 0.86 3.87
C THR A 74 -7.56 2.29 4.30
N LEU A 75 -8.26 2.44 5.40
CA LEU A 75 -8.56 3.77 5.94
C LEU A 75 -7.31 4.40 6.56
N GLY A 76 -7.26 5.72 6.52
CA GLY A 76 -6.16 6.47 7.11
C GLY A 76 -5.94 6.14 8.57
N GLY A 77 -4.69 6.01 8.95
CA GLY A 77 -4.30 5.68 10.31
C GLY A 77 -4.24 4.19 10.61
N LYS A 78 -4.55 3.33 9.66
CA LYS A 78 -4.60 1.88 9.90
C LYS A 78 -3.35 1.18 9.38
N ARG A 79 -2.91 0.18 10.15
CA ARG A 79 -1.86 -0.77 9.76
C ARG A 79 -2.53 -2.10 9.51
N VAL A 80 -2.34 -2.68 8.34
CA VAL A 80 -3.06 -3.90 7.97
C VAL A 80 -2.13 -4.85 7.22
N ASN A 81 -2.42 -6.14 7.32
CA ASN A 81 -1.83 -7.13 6.44
C ASN A 81 -2.64 -7.16 5.15
N LEU A 82 -1.97 -7.30 4.03
CA LEU A 82 -2.67 -7.46 2.77
C LEU A 82 -3.41 -8.80 2.78
N PRO A 83 -4.62 -8.85 2.19
CA PRO A 83 -5.32 -10.12 2.08
C PRO A 83 -4.52 -11.12 1.26
N THR A 84 -4.79 -12.40 1.44
CA THR A 84 -3.98 -13.45 0.83
C THR A 84 -3.89 -13.35 -0.70
N TRP A 85 -4.97 -12.87 -1.34
CA TRP A 85 -4.98 -12.74 -2.79
C TRP A 85 -4.11 -11.56 -3.28
N LEU A 86 -3.82 -10.59 -2.40
CA LEU A 86 -3.04 -9.42 -2.76
C LEU A 86 -1.62 -9.47 -2.18
N LYS A 87 -1.41 -10.19 -1.09
CA LYS A 87 -0.10 -10.35 -0.47
C LYS A 87 0.88 -10.91 -1.50
N ASN A 88 2.01 -10.22 -1.67
CA ASN A 88 3.01 -10.56 -2.69
C ASN A 88 2.47 -10.46 -4.12
N ASN A 89 1.38 -9.72 -4.33
CA ASN A 89 0.79 -9.48 -5.65
C ASN A 89 0.44 -8.02 -5.86
N ASN A 90 0.96 -7.13 -5.03
CA ASN A 90 0.71 -5.70 -5.18
C ASN A 90 1.41 -5.15 -6.42
N ALA A 91 0.75 -4.26 -7.15
CA ALA A 91 1.32 -3.72 -8.38
C ALA A 91 1.22 -2.20 -8.50
N SER A 92 0.20 -1.58 -7.93
CA SER A 92 0.06 -0.13 -7.93
C SER A 92 -0.75 0.31 -6.73
N SER A 93 -0.74 1.60 -6.43
CA SER A 93 -1.46 2.14 -5.29
C SER A 93 -1.83 3.59 -5.52
N GLU A 94 -2.90 4.01 -4.87
CA GLU A 94 -3.29 5.42 -4.86
C GLU A 94 -3.85 5.77 -3.51
N SER A 95 -3.92 7.06 -3.23
CA SER A 95 -4.54 7.56 -2.02
C SER A 95 -5.41 8.74 -2.38
N TYR A 96 -6.48 8.94 -1.65
CA TYR A 96 -7.40 10.02 -1.94
C TYR A 96 -8.16 10.41 -0.69
N TYR A 97 -8.68 11.63 -0.72
CA TYR A 97 -9.53 12.15 0.33
C TYR A 97 -10.92 11.55 0.15
N SER A 98 -11.34 10.72 1.09
CA SER A 98 -12.65 10.09 1.03
C SER A 98 -13.72 10.87 1.76
N GLY A 99 -13.34 11.91 2.51
CA GLY A 99 -14.30 12.80 3.15
C GLY A 99 -15.16 12.16 4.22
N GLY A 100 -14.71 11.04 4.79
CA GLY A 100 -15.53 10.32 5.75
C GLY A 100 -16.73 9.62 5.12
N CYS A 101 -16.73 9.46 3.82
CA CYS A 101 -17.81 8.76 3.12
C CYS A 101 -17.91 7.32 3.62
N SER A 102 -19.11 6.91 3.97
CA SER A 102 -19.35 5.55 4.46
C SER A 102 -20.47 4.95 3.63
N GLY A 103 -20.14 3.95 2.87
CA GLY A 103 -21.13 3.29 2.05
C GLY A 103 -20.52 2.79 0.75
N PRO A 104 -21.30 2.08 -0.05
CA PRO A 104 -20.80 1.55 -1.32
C PRO A 104 -20.31 2.69 -2.22
N GLY A 105 -19.15 2.49 -2.81
CA GLY A 105 -18.57 3.46 -3.72
C GLY A 105 -17.70 4.51 -3.05
N CYS A 106 -17.55 4.46 -1.74
CA CYS A 106 -16.70 5.41 -1.00
C CYS A 106 -15.30 4.87 -0.76
#